data_c6bc8d47f488d479c563eee3e2a74db5
#
_entry.id   c6bc8d47f488d479c563eee3e2a74db5
#
_cell.length_a   1.000
_cell.length_b   1.000
_cell.length_c   1.000
_cell.angle_alpha   90.00
_cell.angle_beta   90.00
_cell.angle_gamma   90.00
#
_symmetry.space_group_name_H-M   'P 1'
#
loop_
_entity.id
_entity.type
_entity.pdbx_description
1 polymer ?
#
loop_
_entity_poly.entity_id
_entity_poly.type
_entity_poly.pdbx_seq_one_letter_code
_entity_poly.pdbx_strand_id
1 'polypeptide(L)'
;SAPCGKILLNWQVIIVAILKHVAGKSADYGAALDYLKYEHDEVLKKPLLDANGNWVLRRDILLDGINCEPELFDVECEMLNAQYHKNQNYDEIKTHHYLISFDPADKDECGLTGERAQAIGMEYVKTNFPGHQALVCTHMDGHNGSGNIHVHIVINSLRKLDVPQKSFMERPIDCKAGYKHHLTKDYLKHLQQSLMNICMRENLNQVDLLSPSVNKITQQEYYARQRGQINLDKLNAELIAEGFTPMRTKFQTEKDKLRDSITAAAKRAKSFEEFSRQLQAESGISVKDHRGRFSYLLPNREKYISARTLGTSFDRNHLLMLFESNALTAEREKQQWSVADPIAVLYIKSNLRLVVNLQDCVKAQQSRAYAQKVKISNLQQMANTIVYIQQHGYDSYDELSGFLIFCNFLLM
;
A
#
# COMPACT_ATOMS: atom_id res chain seq x y z
N SER A 1 26.07 20.32 25.31
CA SER A 1 24.70 20.47 24.78
C SER A 1 24.62 19.83 23.39
N ALA A 2 24.14 18.59 23.35
CA ALA A 2 23.83 17.90 22.08
C ALA A 2 22.33 18.01 21.84
N PRO A 3 21.87 18.29 20.62
CA PRO A 3 20.45 18.40 20.33
C PRO A 3 19.80 17.01 20.22
N CYS A 4 18.68 16.89 20.91
CA CYS A 4 17.78 15.76 20.86
C CYS A 4 17.26 15.53 19.43
N GLY A 5 17.70 14.44 18.78
CA GLY A 5 17.26 14.05 17.49
C GLY A 5 15.79 13.63 17.52
N LYS A 6 14.92 14.44 16.93
CA LYS A 6 13.55 14.05 16.58
C LYS A 6 13.63 12.95 15.54
N ILE A 7 13.25 11.73 15.92
CA ILE A 7 12.94 10.67 14.96
C ILE A 7 11.66 11.11 14.24
N LEU A 8 11.85 11.77 13.11
CA LEU A 8 10.80 11.95 12.12
C LEU A 8 10.56 10.57 11.49
N LEU A 9 9.50 9.91 11.92
CA LEU A 9 8.90 8.81 11.17
C LEU A 9 8.40 9.39 9.84
N ASN A 10 9.29 9.41 8.87
CA ASN A 10 8.95 9.68 7.48
C ASN A 10 8.09 8.50 7.01
N TRP A 11 6.77 8.72 6.94
CA TRP A 11 5.88 7.87 6.18
C TRP A 11 6.17 8.10 4.70
N GLN A 12 7.30 7.58 4.22
CA GLN A 12 7.48 7.37 2.78
C GLN A 12 6.36 6.43 2.35
N VAL A 13 5.50 6.94 1.48
CA VAL A 13 4.58 6.08 0.71
C VAL A 13 5.51 5.16 -0.08
N ILE A 14 5.67 3.93 0.38
CA ILE A 14 6.44 2.91 -0.34
C ILE A 14 5.69 2.70 -1.65
N ILE A 15 6.19 3.29 -2.72
CA ILE A 15 5.72 3.06 -4.08
C ILE A 15 6.51 1.85 -4.57
N VAL A 16 5.87 0.70 -4.61
CA VAL A 16 6.45 -0.57 -5.04
C VAL A 16 5.78 -0.96 -6.36
N ALA A 17 6.32 -1.91 -7.13
CA ALA A 17 5.78 -2.31 -8.42
C ALA A 17 4.25 -2.52 -8.37
N ILE A 18 3.51 -1.73 -9.12
CA ILE A 18 2.04 -1.72 -9.14
C ILE A 18 1.55 -1.97 -10.56
N LEU A 19 0.51 -2.81 -10.69
CA LEU A 19 -0.23 -2.98 -11.94
C LEU A 19 -1.57 -2.23 -11.85
N LYS A 20 -1.78 -1.26 -12.73
CA LYS A 20 -3.04 -0.53 -12.86
C LYS A 20 -3.66 -0.81 -14.22
N HIS A 21 -4.99 -0.91 -14.27
CA HIS A 21 -5.75 -1.12 -15.50
C HIS A 21 -6.85 -0.06 -15.66
N VAL A 22 -6.98 0.44 -16.89
CA VAL A 22 -8.05 1.36 -17.31
C VAL A 22 -8.60 0.89 -18.65
N ALA A 23 -9.92 0.76 -18.75
CA ALA A 23 -10.61 0.46 -20.00
C ALA A 23 -10.96 1.75 -20.74
N GLY A 24 -10.53 1.87 -21.99
CA GLY A 24 -10.81 3.01 -22.87
C GLY A 24 -12.02 2.76 -23.77
N LYS A 25 -12.92 3.73 -23.85
CA LYS A 25 -14.09 3.71 -24.74
C LYS A 25 -13.97 4.70 -25.91
N SER A 26 -12.95 5.55 -25.90
CA SER A 26 -12.69 6.49 -26.99
C SER A 26 -12.49 5.74 -28.31
N ALA A 27 -13.08 6.26 -29.37
CA ALA A 27 -12.84 5.80 -30.74
C ALA A 27 -11.52 6.34 -31.29
N ASP A 28 -10.98 7.37 -30.66
CA ASP A 28 -9.71 7.97 -31.02
C ASP A 28 -8.56 7.15 -30.40
N TYR A 29 -8.01 6.24 -31.19
CA TYR A 29 -6.84 5.45 -30.82
C TYR A 29 -5.56 6.29 -30.85
N GLY A 30 -5.52 7.37 -31.68
CA GLY A 30 -4.42 8.32 -31.75
C GLY A 30 -4.22 9.06 -30.43
N ALA A 31 -5.30 9.39 -29.71
CA ALA A 31 -5.21 10.00 -28.40
C ALA A 31 -4.44 9.16 -27.38
N ALA A 32 -4.40 7.83 -27.54
CA ALA A 32 -3.59 6.98 -26.70
C ALA A 32 -2.09 7.13 -27.02
N LEU A 33 -1.74 7.21 -28.30
CA LEU A 33 -0.37 7.46 -28.75
C LEU A 33 0.11 8.86 -28.34
N ASP A 34 -0.74 9.87 -28.51
CA ASP A 34 -0.46 11.24 -28.12
C ASP A 34 -0.21 11.36 -26.59
N TYR A 35 -1.02 10.68 -25.80
CA TYR A 35 -0.81 10.63 -24.34
C TYR A 35 0.56 10.03 -23.96
N LEU A 36 1.05 9.08 -24.72
CA LEU A 36 2.36 8.46 -24.50
C LEU A 36 3.52 9.36 -24.94
N LYS A 37 3.35 10.09 -26.04
CA LYS A 37 4.42 10.90 -26.68
C LYS A 37 4.55 12.31 -26.13
N TYR A 38 3.46 12.92 -25.68
CA TYR A 38 3.45 14.32 -25.25
C TYR A 38 3.26 14.46 -23.74
N GLU A 39 3.78 15.56 -23.20
CA GLU A 39 3.60 15.90 -21.79
C GLU A 39 2.17 16.39 -21.54
N HIS A 40 1.59 15.97 -20.42
CA HIS A 40 0.23 16.33 -20.02
C HIS A 40 0.21 16.88 -18.60
N ASP A 41 -0.60 17.91 -18.37
CA ASP A 41 -0.99 18.32 -17.02
C ASP A 41 -1.80 17.19 -16.38
N GLU A 42 -1.31 16.66 -15.26
CA GLU A 42 -1.91 15.50 -14.60
C GLU A 42 -3.28 15.78 -13.99
N VAL A 43 -3.54 17.03 -13.62
CA VAL A 43 -4.78 17.45 -12.96
C VAL A 43 -5.82 17.81 -14.01
N LEU A 44 -5.43 18.61 -15.01
CA LEU A 44 -6.32 19.07 -16.07
C LEU A 44 -6.48 18.03 -17.18
N LYS A 45 -5.58 17.06 -17.29
CA LYS A 45 -5.55 16.02 -18.35
C LYS A 45 -5.47 16.63 -19.75
N LYS A 46 -4.79 17.76 -19.88
CA LYS A 46 -4.57 18.45 -21.14
C LYS A 46 -3.10 18.41 -21.51
N PRO A 47 -2.75 18.36 -22.81
CA PRO A 47 -1.37 18.50 -23.25
C PRO A 47 -0.75 19.81 -22.76
N LEU A 48 0.51 19.76 -22.37
CA LEU A 48 1.31 20.95 -22.08
C LEU A 48 1.69 21.61 -23.40
N LEU A 49 1.66 22.96 -23.41
CA LEU A 49 2.01 23.75 -24.57
C LEU A 49 3.35 24.46 -24.34
N ASP A 50 4.18 24.53 -25.37
CA ASP A 50 5.37 25.36 -25.40
C ASP A 50 5.03 26.85 -25.58
N ALA A 51 6.06 27.70 -25.63
CA ALA A 51 5.89 29.14 -25.83
C ALA A 51 5.24 29.50 -27.19
N ASN A 52 5.25 28.59 -28.16
CA ASN A 52 4.68 28.75 -29.50
C ASN A 52 3.26 28.15 -29.63
N GLY A 53 2.76 27.53 -28.54
CA GLY A 53 1.44 26.90 -28.54
C GLY A 53 1.45 25.46 -29.09
N ASN A 54 2.60 24.85 -29.31
CA ASN A 54 2.72 23.45 -29.74
C ASN A 54 2.75 22.51 -28.53
N TRP A 55 2.31 21.27 -28.71
CA TRP A 55 2.39 20.24 -27.68
C TRP A 55 3.85 19.91 -27.36
N VAL A 56 4.17 19.82 -26.08
CA VAL A 56 5.53 19.51 -25.60
C VAL A 56 5.79 18.01 -25.73
N LEU A 57 6.73 17.65 -26.59
CA LEU A 57 7.16 16.26 -26.76
C LEU A 57 7.98 15.78 -25.56
N ARG A 58 7.68 14.61 -25.02
CA ARG A 58 8.51 13.95 -23.99
C ARG A 58 9.86 13.61 -24.57
N ARG A 59 10.93 13.86 -23.81
CA ARG A 59 12.31 13.64 -24.26
C ARG A 59 12.83 12.24 -23.96
N ASP A 60 12.46 11.70 -22.80
CA ASP A 60 13.01 10.45 -22.27
C ASP A 60 11.95 9.35 -22.27
N ILE A 61 11.60 8.85 -23.47
CA ILE A 61 10.66 7.76 -23.66
C ILE A 61 11.27 6.68 -24.56
N LEU A 62 10.86 5.44 -24.31
CA LEU A 62 11.08 4.32 -25.21
C LEU A 62 9.71 3.80 -25.65
N LEU A 63 9.47 3.73 -26.95
CA LEU A 63 8.18 3.34 -27.53
C LEU A 63 8.37 2.23 -28.55
N ASP A 64 7.71 1.09 -28.34
CA ASP A 64 7.69 -0.06 -29.24
C ASP A 64 6.27 -0.54 -29.52
N GLY A 65 6.08 -1.15 -30.68
CA GLY A 65 4.85 -1.84 -31.08
C GLY A 65 4.96 -3.35 -31.01
N ILE A 66 3.88 -4.02 -30.67
CA ILE A 66 3.74 -5.47 -30.79
C ILE A 66 2.57 -5.75 -31.72
N ASN A 67 2.79 -6.51 -32.78
CA ASN A 67 1.83 -6.80 -33.84
C ASN A 67 1.26 -5.54 -34.54
N CYS A 68 1.93 -4.39 -34.43
CA CYS A 68 1.59 -3.12 -35.09
C CYS A 68 2.82 -2.23 -35.18
N GLU A 69 2.81 -1.27 -36.11
CA GLU A 69 3.72 -0.14 -36.10
C GLU A 69 3.22 0.92 -35.12
N PRO A 70 4.05 1.43 -34.19
CA PRO A 70 3.64 2.40 -33.18
C PRO A 70 2.93 3.63 -33.79
N GLU A 71 3.48 4.19 -34.83
CA GLU A 71 2.96 5.41 -35.49
C GLU A 71 1.67 5.17 -36.28
N LEU A 72 1.34 3.91 -36.59
CA LEU A 72 0.14 3.50 -37.32
C LEU A 72 -0.85 2.74 -36.45
N PHE A 73 -0.66 2.75 -35.13
CA PHE A 73 -1.48 1.98 -34.19
C PHE A 73 -2.98 2.30 -34.29
N ASP A 74 -3.33 3.55 -34.47
CA ASP A 74 -4.71 4.03 -34.63
C ASP A 74 -5.34 3.47 -35.91
N VAL A 75 -4.69 3.66 -37.03
CA VAL A 75 -5.13 3.17 -38.36
C VAL A 75 -5.26 1.65 -38.36
N GLU A 76 -4.26 0.94 -37.85
CA GLU A 76 -4.29 -0.53 -37.80
C GLU A 76 -5.40 -1.05 -36.87
N CYS A 77 -5.68 -0.39 -35.75
CA CYS A 77 -6.78 -0.74 -34.86
C CYS A 77 -8.15 -0.52 -35.54
N GLU A 78 -8.32 0.59 -36.26
CA GLU A 78 -9.54 0.89 -37.01
C GLU A 78 -9.76 -0.11 -38.16
N MET A 79 -8.72 -0.46 -38.90
CA MET A 79 -8.79 -1.47 -39.94
C MET A 79 -9.23 -2.83 -39.37
N LEU A 80 -8.67 -3.25 -38.23
CA LEU A 80 -9.04 -4.49 -37.56
C LEU A 80 -10.51 -4.45 -37.08
N ASN A 81 -10.96 -3.32 -36.52
CA ASN A 81 -12.35 -3.14 -36.13
C ASN A 81 -13.31 -3.25 -37.32
N ALA A 82 -12.97 -2.62 -38.44
CA ALA A 82 -13.74 -2.68 -39.67
C ALA A 82 -13.81 -4.11 -40.21
N GLN A 83 -12.69 -4.82 -40.25
CA GLN A 83 -12.61 -6.22 -40.71
C GLN A 83 -13.55 -7.15 -39.96
N TYR A 84 -13.66 -6.98 -38.63
CA TYR A 84 -14.49 -7.82 -37.76
C TYR A 84 -15.85 -7.22 -37.41
N HIS A 85 -16.19 -6.03 -37.90
CA HIS A 85 -17.43 -5.30 -37.58
C HIS A 85 -17.63 -5.14 -36.07
N LYS A 86 -16.56 -4.76 -35.33
CA LYS A 86 -16.53 -4.58 -33.88
C LYS A 86 -16.17 -3.14 -33.52
N ASN A 87 -16.39 -2.79 -32.25
CA ASN A 87 -16.03 -1.49 -31.69
C ASN A 87 -16.74 -0.28 -32.36
N GLN A 88 -17.91 -0.52 -32.95
CA GLN A 88 -18.67 0.53 -33.64
C GLN A 88 -19.49 1.40 -32.70
N ASN A 89 -19.93 0.86 -31.56
CA ASN A 89 -20.75 1.58 -30.60
C ASN A 89 -19.91 2.38 -29.61
N TYR A 90 -20.44 3.54 -29.18
CA TYR A 90 -19.75 4.42 -28.24
C TYR A 90 -19.43 3.73 -26.89
N ASP A 91 -20.31 2.90 -26.38
CA ASP A 91 -20.18 2.25 -25.08
C ASP A 91 -19.21 1.07 -25.05
N GLU A 92 -18.75 0.63 -26.21
CA GLU A 92 -17.83 -0.52 -26.29
C GLU A 92 -16.43 -0.15 -25.83
N ILE A 93 -15.80 -1.05 -25.08
CA ILE A 93 -14.38 -0.94 -24.74
C ILE A 93 -13.55 -1.19 -25.99
N LYS A 94 -12.73 -0.22 -26.37
CA LYS A 94 -11.91 -0.21 -27.57
C LYS A 94 -10.44 -0.49 -27.28
N THR A 95 -9.97 -0.01 -26.12
CA THR A 95 -8.59 -0.22 -25.67
C THR A 95 -8.54 -0.63 -24.21
N HIS A 96 -7.49 -1.31 -23.81
CA HIS A 96 -7.14 -1.52 -22.41
C HIS A 96 -5.76 -0.95 -22.18
N HIS A 97 -5.67 -0.05 -21.23
CA HIS A 97 -4.43 0.58 -20.81
C HIS A 97 -3.98 -0.02 -19.47
N TYR A 98 -2.85 -0.69 -19.49
CA TYR A 98 -2.17 -1.20 -18.30
C TYR A 98 -0.98 -0.30 -18.00
N LEU A 99 -0.72 -0.08 -16.74
CA LEU A 99 0.42 0.70 -16.26
C LEU A 99 1.17 -0.15 -15.24
N ILE A 100 2.44 -0.41 -15.52
CA ILE A 100 3.39 -1.00 -14.58
C ILE A 100 4.23 0.15 -14.04
N SER A 101 4.17 0.42 -12.75
CA SER A 101 4.98 1.44 -12.09
C SER A 101 5.95 0.75 -11.14
N PHE A 102 7.24 1.03 -11.27
CA PHE A 102 8.30 0.47 -10.44
C PHE A 102 8.59 1.35 -9.23
N ASP A 103 9.25 0.80 -8.21
CA ASP A 103 9.71 1.56 -7.06
C ASP A 103 10.80 2.55 -7.50
N PRO A 104 10.79 3.80 -7.03
CA PRO A 104 11.92 4.71 -7.25
C PRO A 104 13.27 4.14 -6.80
N ALA A 105 13.29 3.35 -5.72
CA ALA A 105 14.48 2.68 -5.22
C ALA A 105 15.06 1.65 -6.21
N ASP A 106 14.24 1.07 -7.09
CA ASP A 106 14.71 0.10 -8.09
C ASP A 106 15.77 0.68 -9.04
N LYS A 107 15.69 1.99 -9.31
CA LYS A 107 16.68 2.71 -10.11
C LYS A 107 18.03 2.72 -9.43
N ASP A 108 18.08 3.07 -8.15
CA ASP A 108 19.32 3.31 -7.41
C ASP A 108 19.86 2.00 -6.80
N GLU A 109 19.00 1.13 -6.29
CA GLU A 109 19.37 -0.09 -5.56
C GLU A 109 19.44 -1.33 -6.43
N CYS A 110 18.55 -1.43 -7.45
CA CYS A 110 18.44 -2.62 -8.30
C CYS A 110 18.98 -2.39 -9.74
N GLY A 111 19.46 -1.19 -10.06
CA GLY A 111 19.99 -0.84 -11.37
C GLY A 111 18.93 -0.92 -12.48
N LEU A 112 17.67 -0.56 -12.19
CA LEU A 112 16.61 -0.50 -13.18
C LEU A 112 16.85 0.71 -14.10
N THR A 113 17.03 0.43 -15.41
CA THR A 113 17.11 1.46 -16.45
C THR A 113 15.82 1.50 -17.27
N GLY A 114 15.65 2.55 -18.08
CA GLY A 114 14.52 2.65 -19.01
C GLY A 114 14.45 1.47 -19.97
N GLU A 115 15.61 1.06 -20.54
CA GLU A 115 15.72 -0.05 -21.48
C GLU A 115 15.34 -1.40 -20.82
N ARG A 116 15.77 -1.61 -19.59
CA ARG A 116 15.40 -2.80 -18.82
C ARG A 116 13.91 -2.83 -18.52
N ALA A 117 13.33 -1.69 -18.14
CA ALA A 117 11.89 -1.56 -17.91
C ALA A 117 11.09 -1.78 -19.20
N GLN A 118 11.57 -1.25 -20.35
CA GLN A 118 10.96 -1.49 -21.66
C GLN A 118 11.00 -2.97 -22.04
N ALA A 119 12.13 -3.64 -21.85
CA ALA A 119 12.26 -5.08 -22.09
C ALA A 119 11.26 -5.89 -21.23
N ILE A 120 11.11 -5.54 -19.94
CA ILE A 120 10.11 -6.15 -19.05
C ILE A 120 8.70 -5.92 -19.59
N GLY A 121 8.36 -4.69 -20.01
CA GLY A 121 7.06 -4.38 -20.61
C GLY A 121 6.77 -5.19 -21.86
N MET A 122 7.75 -5.29 -22.75
CA MET A 122 7.65 -6.08 -24.00
C MET A 122 7.45 -7.57 -23.71
N GLU A 123 8.20 -8.15 -22.77
CA GLU A 123 8.02 -9.53 -22.33
C GLU A 123 6.64 -9.74 -21.71
N TYR A 124 6.22 -8.83 -20.84
CA TYR A 124 4.92 -8.88 -20.18
C TYR A 124 3.77 -8.92 -21.18
N VAL A 125 3.82 -8.08 -22.21
CA VAL A 125 2.80 -8.05 -23.27
C VAL A 125 2.80 -9.35 -24.09
N LYS A 126 3.96 -9.82 -24.54
CA LYS A 126 4.09 -11.07 -25.32
C LYS A 126 3.53 -12.27 -24.56
N THR A 127 3.75 -12.31 -23.25
CA THR A 127 3.32 -13.41 -22.39
C THR A 127 1.83 -13.35 -22.08
N ASN A 128 1.33 -12.17 -21.73
CA ASN A 128 0.00 -12.00 -21.15
C ASN A 128 -1.07 -11.54 -22.14
N PHE A 129 -0.70 -10.87 -23.23
CA PHE A 129 -1.64 -10.38 -24.27
C PHE A 129 -1.27 -10.92 -25.67
N PRO A 130 -1.01 -12.23 -25.82
CA PRO A 130 -0.56 -12.78 -27.09
C PRO A 130 -1.59 -12.51 -28.19
N GLY A 131 -1.11 -12.11 -29.36
CA GLY A 131 -1.93 -11.86 -30.55
C GLY A 131 -2.69 -10.54 -30.57
N HIS A 132 -2.64 -9.72 -29.53
CA HIS A 132 -3.15 -8.35 -29.56
C HIS A 132 -2.14 -7.39 -30.20
N GLN A 133 -2.65 -6.32 -30.81
CA GLN A 133 -1.85 -5.14 -31.12
C GLN A 133 -1.61 -4.38 -29.81
N ALA A 134 -0.39 -3.95 -29.57
CA ALA A 134 -0.05 -3.23 -28.35
C ALA A 134 1.02 -2.17 -28.61
N LEU A 135 0.88 -1.03 -27.93
CA LEU A 135 1.94 -0.06 -27.69
C LEU A 135 2.55 -0.33 -26.32
N VAL A 136 3.86 -0.34 -26.23
CA VAL A 136 4.63 -0.41 -24.99
C VAL A 136 5.51 0.82 -24.92
N CYS A 137 5.27 1.66 -23.94
CA CYS A 137 5.99 2.93 -23.77
C CYS A 137 6.50 3.08 -22.35
N THR A 138 7.83 3.22 -22.22
CA THR A 138 8.46 3.48 -20.92
C THR A 138 8.71 4.96 -20.76
N HIS A 139 8.26 5.53 -19.65
CA HIS A 139 8.55 6.87 -19.18
C HIS A 139 9.54 6.82 -18.03
N MET A 140 10.58 7.66 -18.07
CA MET A 140 11.66 7.68 -17.09
C MET A 140 11.56 8.85 -16.11
N ASP A 141 10.67 9.80 -16.38
CA ASP A 141 10.51 11.06 -15.64
C ASP A 141 9.68 10.96 -14.35
N GLY A 142 8.85 9.93 -14.24
CA GLY A 142 7.89 9.77 -13.15
C GLY A 142 6.83 10.87 -13.13
N HIS A 143 5.64 10.55 -12.60
CA HIS A 143 4.62 11.56 -12.38
C HIS A 143 5.02 12.50 -11.22
N ASN A 144 4.86 13.81 -11.41
CA ASN A 144 5.16 14.85 -10.41
C ASN A 144 6.63 14.87 -9.94
N GLY A 145 7.58 14.53 -10.81
CA GLY A 145 8.99 14.52 -10.44
C GLY A 145 9.37 13.45 -9.43
N SER A 146 8.54 12.40 -9.28
CA SER A 146 8.81 11.26 -8.39
C SER A 146 10.01 10.42 -8.86
N GLY A 147 10.39 10.56 -10.14
CA GLY A 147 11.54 9.87 -10.74
C GLY A 147 11.36 8.37 -10.93
N ASN A 148 10.16 7.82 -10.66
CA ASN A 148 9.89 6.41 -10.82
C ASN A 148 9.70 6.04 -12.29
N ILE A 149 10.42 5.01 -12.74
CA ILE A 149 10.24 4.44 -14.07
C ILE A 149 8.90 3.74 -14.14
N HIS A 150 8.15 3.95 -15.22
CA HIS A 150 6.88 3.27 -15.43
C HIS A 150 6.65 2.94 -16.89
N VAL A 151 5.98 1.80 -17.11
CA VAL A 151 5.69 1.27 -18.44
C VAL A 151 4.20 1.32 -18.70
N HIS A 152 3.83 2.07 -19.73
CA HIS A 152 2.47 2.09 -20.28
C HIS A 152 2.33 1.00 -21.33
N ILE A 153 1.26 0.24 -21.25
CA ILE A 153 0.89 -0.81 -22.19
C ILE A 153 -0.53 -0.52 -22.66
N VAL A 154 -0.69 -0.18 -23.92
CA VAL A 154 -2.01 0.07 -24.53
C VAL A 154 -2.28 -1.03 -25.54
N ILE A 155 -3.28 -1.88 -25.28
CA ILE A 155 -3.67 -2.94 -26.22
C ILE A 155 -4.99 -2.58 -26.93
N ASN A 156 -5.11 -2.94 -28.19
CA ASN A 156 -6.41 -3.00 -28.87
C ASN A 156 -7.28 -4.06 -28.17
N SER A 157 -8.54 -3.73 -27.90
CA SER A 157 -9.47 -4.68 -27.29
C SER A 157 -9.68 -5.93 -28.16
N LEU A 158 -9.57 -5.81 -29.48
CA LEU A 158 -9.64 -6.96 -30.39
C LEU A 158 -8.30 -7.65 -30.54
N ARG A 159 -8.32 -8.96 -30.57
CA ARG A 159 -7.17 -9.79 -30.90
C ARG A 159 -6.94 -9.79 -32.41
N LYS A 160 -5.71 -9.49 -32.86
CA LYS A 160 -5.33 -9.46 -34.29
C LYS A 160 -5.02 -10.85 -34.83
N LEU A 161 -4.36 -11.71 -34.05
CA LEU A 161 -3.85 -13.01 -34.48
C LEU A 161 -4.46 -14.14 -33.63
N ASP A 162 -4.73 -15.27 -34.27
CA ASP A 162 -5.02 -16.53 -33.56
C ASP A 162 -3.79 -16.96 -32.76
N VAL A 163 -4.00 -17.44 -31.55
CA VAL A 163 -2.93 -17.93 -30.68
C VAL A 163 -3.36 -19.23 -29.99
N PRO A 164 -2.42 -20.04 -29.50
CA PRO A 164 -2.76 -21.18 -28.64
C PRO A 164 -3.52 -20.73 -27.40
N GLN A 165 -4.57 -21.45 -27.01
CA GLN A 165 -5.30 -21.18 -25.78
C GLN A 165 -4.37 -21.32 -24.56
N LYS A 166 -4.35 -20.32 -23.72
CA LYS A 166 -3.60 -20.31 -22.47
C LYS A 166 -4.54 -20.59 -21.28
N SER A 167 -3.98 -21.04 -20.16
CA SER A 167 -4.75 -21.41 -18.96
C SER A 167 -5.60 -20.28 -18.38
N PHE A 168 -5.22 -19.02 -18.61
CA PHE A 168 -5.95 -17.82 -18.17
C PHE A 168 -7.06 -17.39 -19.15
N MET A 169 -7.19 -18.04 -20.29
CA MET A 169 -8.25 -17.81 -21.28
C MET A 169 -9.41 -18.78 -20.96
N GLU A 170 -10.49 -18.24 -20.36
CA GLU A 170 -11.59 -19.08 -19.88
C GLU A 170 -12.43 -19.70 -21.00
N ARG A 171 -12.61 -18.96 -22.11
CA ARG A 171 -13.44 -19.40 -23.23
C ARG A 171 -12.56 -19.82 -24.41
N PRO A 172 -12.96 -20.84 -25.18
CA PRO A 172 -12.23 -21.25 -26.39
C PRO A 172 -12.07 -20.13 -27.42
N ILE A 173 -13.00 -19.16 -27.45
CA ILE A 173 -12.95 -18.03 -28.37
C ILE A 173 -11.95 -16.95 -27.92
N ASP A 174 -11.52 -16.96 -26.66
CA ASP A 174 -10.58 -15.95 -26.14
C ASP A 174 -9.19 -16.02 -26.79
N CYS A 175 -8.86 -17.12 -27.47
CA CYS A 175 -7.61 -17.26 -28.23
C CYS A 175 -7.73 -16.93 -29.73
N LYS A 176 -8.92 -16.53 -30.21
CA LYS A 176 -9.19 -16.30 -31.63
C LYS A 176 -9.12 -14.83 -32.02
N ALA A 177 -8.65 -14.58 -33.25
CA ALA A 177 -8.66 -13.26 -33.87
C ALA A 177 -10.10 -12.70 -33.97
N GLY A 178 -10.26 -11.38 -33.88
CA GLY A 178 -11.55 -10.71 -33.92
C GLY A 178 -12.38 -10.79 -32.63
N TYR A 179 -11.90 -11.49 -31.60
CA TYR A 179 -12.55 -11.51 -30.30
C TYR A 179 -11.93 -10.51 -29.32
N LYS A 180 -12.80 -9.93 -28.48
CA LYS A 180 -12.38 -8.92 -27.50
C LYS A 180 -11.62 -9.54 -26.35
N HIS A 181 -10.66 -8.79 -25.83
CA HIS A 181 -9.98 -9.07 -24.58
C HIS A 181 -10.99 -9.24 -23.45
N HIS A 182 -11.04 -10.44 -22.88
CA HIS A 182 -11.98 -10.83 -21.82
C HIS A 182 -11.26 -10.84 -20.48
N LEU A 183 -11.24 -9.69 -19.80
CA LEU A 183 -10.61 -9.55 -18.50
C LEU A 183 -11.53 -10.05 -17.39
N THR A 184 -11.31 -11.27 -16.93
CA THR A 184 -11.97 -11.85 -15.75
C THR A 184 -11.18 -11.57 -14.47
N LYS A 185 -11.77 -11.91 -13.32
CA LYS A 185 -11.05 -11.77 -12.04
C LYS A 185 -9.83 -12.68 -11.96
N ASP A 186 -9.92 -13.89 -12.51
CA ASP A 186 -8.84 -14.85 -12.46
C ASP A 186 -7.74 -14.49 -13.48
N TYR A 187 -8.12 -13.93 -14.62
CA TYR A 187 -7.14 -13.34 -15.53
C TYR A 187 -6.42 -12.14 -14.91
N LEU A 188 -7.12 -11.27 -14.17
CA LEU A 188 -6.47 -10.17 -13.46
C LEU A 188 -5.48 -10.67 -12.40
N LYS A 189 -5.83 -11.71 -11.64
CA LYS A 189 -4.89 -12.35 -10.70
C LYS A 189 -3.67 -12.93 -11.41
N HIS A 190 -3.88 -13.57 -12.56
CA HIS A 190 -2.79 -14.07 -13.40
C HIS A 190 -1.85 -12.93 -13.82
N LEU A 191 -2.40 -11.80 -14.29
CA LEU A 191 -1.63 -10.62 -14.67
C LEU A 191 -0.79 -10.10 -13.50
N GLN A 192 -1.38 -10.01 -12.31
CA GLN A 192 -0.71 -9.59 -11.08
C GLN A 192 0.41 -10.57 -10.69
N GLN A 193 0.13 -11.88 -10.69
CA GLN A 193 1.12 -12.91 -10.40
C GLN A 193 2.26 -12.91 -11.42
N SER A 194 1.94 -12.75 -12.70
CA SER A 194 2.93 -12.66 -13.78
C SER A 194 3.91 -11.50 -13.55
N LEU A 195 3.41 -10.32 -13.17
CA LEU A 195 4.26 -9.17 -12.85
C LEU A 195 5.13 -9.45 -11.61
N MET A 196 4.55 -10.00 -10.55
CA MET A 196 5.30 -10.35 -9.34
C MET A 196 6.43 -11.35 -9.64
N ASN A 197 6.18 -12.36 -10.48
CA ASN A 197 7.19 -13.33 -10.89
C ASN A 197 8.33 -12.67 -11.68
N ILE A 198 8.02 -11.72 -12.56
CA ILE A 198 9.03 -10.94 -13.29
C ILE A 198 9.85 -10.09 -12.33
N CYS A 199 9.21 -9.33 -11.43
CA CYS A 199 9.92 -8.50 -10.44
C CYS A 199 10.83 -9.36 -9.55
N MET A 200 10.39 -10.53 -9.12
CA MET A 200 11.21 -11.47 -8.35
C MET A 200 12.43 -11.95 -9.14
N ARG A 201 12.23 -12.35 -10.40
CA ARG A 201 13.33 -12.80 -11.28
C ARG A 201 14.35 -11.69 -11.52
N GLU A 202 13.88 -10.48 -11.70
CA GLU A 202 14.69 -9.29 -11.95
C GLU A 202 15.28 -8.66 -10.68
N ASN A 203 15.01 -9.22 -9.49
CA ASN A 203 15.40 -8.66 -8.19
C ASN A 203 14.92 -7.21 -7.97
N LEU A 204 13.69 -6.91 -8.41
CA LEU A 204 13.05 -5.62 -8.22
C LEU A 204 12.16 -5.63 -6.98
N ASN A 205 11.99 -4.48 -6.36
CA ASN A 205 11.07 -4.31 -5.24
C ASN A 205 9.63 -4.58 -5.68
N GLN A 206 8.89 -5.37 -4.90
CA GLN A 206 7.52 -5.73 -5.24
C GLN A 206 6.59 -5.68 -4.03
N VAL A 207 5.30 -5.40 -4.30
CA VAL A 207 4.21 -5.55 -3.33
C VAL A 207 3.47 -6.84 -3.63
N ASP A 208 2.88 -7.45 -2.62
CA ASP A 208 1.86 -8.48 -2.82
C ASP A 208 0.60 -7.85 -3.46
N LEU A 209 0.50 -7.99 -4.78
CA LEU A 209 -0.64 -7.48 -5.57
C LEU A 209 -1.90 -8.33 -5.40
N LEU A 210 -1.78 -9.54 -4.84
CA LEU A 210 -2.89 -10.48 -4.66
C LEU A 210 -3.60 -10.27 -3.34
N SER A 211 -2.89 -9.80 -2.33
CA SER A 211 -3.47 -9.49 -1.04
C SER A 211 -4.27 -8.17 -1.07
N PRO A 212 -5.41 -8.12 -0.40
CA PRO A 212 -6.19 -6.89 -0.30
C PRO A 212 -5.42 -5.80 0.45
N SER A 213 -5.45 -4.57 -0.06
CA SER A 213 -4.80 -3.43 0.59
C SER A 213 -5.30 -3.20 2.01
N VAL A 214 -4.37 -3.02 2.94
CA VAL A 214 -4.64 -2.64 4.34
C VAL A 214 -5.39 -1.30 4.39
N ASN A 215 -4.89 -0.31 3.66
CA ASN A 215 -5.55 0.98 3.41
C ASN A 215 -5.79 1.13 1.91
N LYS A 216 -7.05 1.18 1.51
CA LYS A 216 -7.44 1.28 0.10
C LYS A 216 -7.81 2.71 -0.26
N ILE A 217 -7.03 3.32 -1.16
CA ILE A 217 -7.34 4.63 -1.75
C ILE A 217 -7.78 4.40 -3.19
N THR A 218 -9.01 4.79 -3.50
CA THR A 218 -9.51 4.70 -4.88
C THR A 218 -8.94 5.83 -5.73
N GLN A 219 -8.89 5.63 -7.05
CA GLN A 219 -8.43 6.66 -7.98
C GLN A 219 -9.23 7.97 -7.86
N GLN A 220 -10.55 7.87 -7.70
CA GLN A 220 -11.41 9.05 -7.49
C GLN A 220 -11.04 9.80 -6.20
N GLU A 221 -10.74 9.07 -5.12
CA GLU A 221 -10.30 9.64 -3.85
C GLU A 221 -8.92 10.30 -3.97
N TYR A 222 -8.00 9.68 -4.70
CA TYR A 222 -6.68 10.25 -4.98
C TYR A 222 -6.79 11.59 -5.71
N TYR A 223 -7.56 11.66 -6.81
CA TYR A 223 -7.76 12.91 -7.51
C TYR A 223 -8.56 13.96 -6.71
N ALA A 224 -9.51 13.53 -5.89
CA ALA A 224 -10.21 14.43 -4.98
C ALA A 224 -9.26 15.07 -3.96
N ARG A 225 -8.31 14.26 -3.43
CA ARG A 225 -7.26 14.74 -2.51
C ARG A 225 -6.34 15.76 -3.20
N GLN A 226 -5.87 15.48 -4.42
CA GLN A 226 -5.02 16.39 -5.17
C GLN A 226 -5.73 17.74 -5.44
N ARG A 227 -6.96 17.69 -6.00
CA ARG A 227 -7.74 18.93 -6.23
C ARG A 227 -7.98 19.70 -4.94
N GLY A 228 -8.32 19.00 -3.87
CA GLY A 228 -8.53 19.60 -2.56
C GLY A 228 -7.26 20.25 -2.01
N GLN A 229 -6.09 19.62 -2.21
CA GLN A 229 -4.80 20.18 -1.78
C GLN A 229 -4.47 21.46 -2.55
N ILE A 230 -4.61 21.45 -3.87
CA ILE A 230 -4.36 22.64 -4.70
C ILE A 230 -5.25 23.82 -4.27
N ASN A 231 -6.52 23.56 -3.98
CA ASN A 231 -7.42 24.62 -3.51
C ASN A 231 -7.03 25.12 -2.12
N LEU A 232 -6.61 24.22 -1.21
CA LEU A 232 -6.12 24.58 0.12
C LEU A 232 -4.83 25.39 0.04
N ASP A 233 -3.91 25.02 -0.84
CA ASP A 233 -2.63 25.72 -1.02
C ASP A 233 -2.85 27.14 -1.55
N LYS A 234 -3.80 27.34 -2.48
CA LYS A 234 -4.21 28.68 -2.95
C LYS A 234 -4.77 29.53 -1.81
N LEU A 235 -5.72 28.97 -1.04
CA LEU A 235 -6.29 29.66 0.12
C LEU A 235 -5.22 30.00 1.16
N ASN A 236 -4.30 29.09 1.44
CA ASN A 236 -3.21 29.31 2.36
C ASN A 236 -2.25 30.39 1.88
N ALA A 237 -1.98 30.48 0.57
CA ALA A 237 -1.16 31.51 -0.02
C ALA A 237 -1.81 32.91 0.16
N GLU A 238 -3.13 33.00 -0.04
CA GLU A 238 -3.89 34.23 0.21
C GLU A 238 -3.81 34.66 1.68
N LEU A 239 -4.04 33.71 2.62
CA LEU A 239 -3.95 33.97 4.07
C LEU A 239 -2.54 34.43 4.48
N ILE A 240 -1.50 33.82 3.92
CA ILE A 240 -0.11 34.23 4.20
C ILE A 240 0.16 35.63 3.67
N ALA A 241 -0.36 35.97 2.47
CA ALA A 241 -0.21 37.32 1.91
C ALA A 241 -0.91 38.41 2.76
N GLU A 242 -1.98 38.02 3.45
CA GLU A 242 -2.71 38.87 4.42
C GLU A 242 -2.07 38.89 5.84
N GLY A 243 -0.96 38.16 6.06
CA GLY A 243 -0.23 38.10 7.31
C GLY A 243 -0.76 37.06 8.32
N PHE A 244 -1.65 36.16 7.90
CA PHE A 244 -2.18 35.10 8.76
C PHE A 244 -1.37 33.81 8.63
N THR A 245 -1.31 33.02 9.69
CA THR A 245 -0.70 31.70 9.68
C THR A 245 -1.77 30.64 9.36
N PRO A 246 -1.61 29.82 8.29
CA PRO A 246 -2.57 28.78 7.96
C PRO A 246 -2.70 27.74 9.06
N MET A 247 -3.93 27.45 9.50
CA MET A 247 -4.20 26.40 10.50
C MET A 247 -4.13 24.98 9.91
N ARG A 248 -4.33 24.84 8.60
CA ARG A 248 -4.32 23.55 7.90
C ARG A 248 -3.45 23.64 6.67
N THR A 249 -2.45 22.77 6.58
CA THR A 249 -1.54 22.68 5.43
C THR A 249 -1.79 21.43 4.58
N LYS A 250 -2.54 20.44 5.10
CA LYS A 250 -2.83 19.18 4.43
C LYS A 250 -4.33 18.97 4.28
N PHE A 251 -4.77 18.74 3.04
CA PHE A 251 -6.15 18.42 2.74
C PHE A 251 -6.46 16.95 3.07
N GLN A 252 -7.59 16.70 3.71
CA GLN A 252 -8.11 15.37 4.01
C GLN A 252 -9.46 15.18 3.35
N THR A 253 -9.62 14.05 2.63
CA THR A 253 -10.91 13.65 2.09
C THR A 253 -11.86 13.20 3.22
N GLU A 254 -13.16 13.11 2.93
CA GLU A 254 -14.13 12.56 3.89
C GLU A 254 -13.78 11.11 4.29
N LYS A 255 -13.25 10.30 3.35
CA LYS A 255 -12.82 8.94 3.66
C LYS A 255 -11.55 8.91 4.51
N ASP A 256 -10.63 9.87 4.37
CA ASP A 256 -9.47 9.99 5.27
C ASP A 256 -9.92 10.27 6.69
N LYS A 257 -10.80 11.27 6.87
CA LYS A 257 -11.39 11.58 8.18
C LYS A 257 -12.14 10.38 8.77
N LEU A 258 -12.88 9.64 7.94
CA LEU A 258 -13.57 8.43 8.34
C LEU A 258 -12.57 7.36 8.83
N ARG A 259 -11.47 7.11 8.10
CA ARG A 259 -10.42 6.17 8.53
C ARG A 259 -9.79 6.57 9.86
N ASP A 260 -9.50 7.86 10.03
CA ASP A 260 -8.93 8.38 11.27
C ASP A 260 -9.89 8.20 12.45
N SER A 261 -11.18 8.51 12.28
CA SER A 261 -12.21 8.31 13.29
C SER A 261 -12.38 6.84 13.67
N ILE A 262 -12.46 5.94 12.67
CA ILE A 262 -12.54 4.49 12.92
C ILE A 262 -11.31 4.01 13.70
N THR A 263 -10.12 4.42 13.28
CA THR A 263 -8.86 4.01 13.92
C THR A 263 -8.79 4.50 15.36
N ALA A 264 -9.20 5.74 15.63
CA ALA A 264 -9.21 6.30 16.97
C ALA A 264 -10.20 5.59 17.91
N ALA A 265 -11.41 5.31 17.44
CA ALA A 265 -12.41 4.57 18.20
C ALA A 265 -12.00 3.11 18.42
N ALA A 266 -11.49 2.45 17.38
CA ALA A 266 -11.10 1.04 17.42
C ALA A 266 -9.95 0.75 18.39
N LYS A 267 -9.00 1.67 18.55
CA LYS A 267 -7.88 1.55 19.51
C LYS A 267 -8.34 1.46 20.97
N ARG A 268 -9.52 1.97 21.28
CA ARG A 268 -10.04 2.05 22.66
C ARG A 268 -11.16 1.07 22.95
N ALA A 269 -11.92 0.72 21.92
CA ALA A 269 -13.09 -0.16 22.05
C ALA A 269 -12.69 -1.61 22.35
N LYS A 270 -13.47 -2.26 23.20
CA LYS A 270 -13.33 -3.66 23.62
C LYS A 270 -14.46 -4.54 23.08
N SER A 271 -15.48 -3.94 22.49
CA SER A 271 -16.59 -4.62 21.84
C SER A 271 -17.12 -3.80 20.67
N PHE A 272 -17.93 -4.43 19.81
CA PHE A 272 -18.61 -3.74 18.71
C PHE A 272 -19.58 -2.64 19.22
N GLU A 273 -20.30 -2.90 20.31
CA GLU A 273 -21.24 -1.96 20.91
C GLU A 273 -20.53 -0.72 21.43
N GLU A 274 -19.40 -0.91 22.10
CA GLU A 274 -18.56 0.18 22.59
C GLU A 274 -17.98 0.99 21.42
N PHE A 275 -17.46 0.31 20.40
CA PHE A 275 -16.96 0.94 19.19
C PHE A 275 -18.05 1.77 18.48
N SER A 276 -19.24 1.21 18.30
CA SER A 276 -20.36 1.88 17.66
C SER A 276 -20.79 3.14 18.43
N ARG A 277 -20.84 3.06 19.77
CA ARG A 277 -21.20 4.17 20.65
C ARG A 277 -20.16 5.28 20.61
N GLN A 278 -18.87 4.94 20.71
CA GLN A 278 -17.77 5.92 20.65
C GLN A 278 -17.75 6.62 19.30
N LEU A 279 -17.87 5.89 18.20
CA LEU A 279 -17.86 6.42 16.85
C LEU A 279 -19.03 7.39 16.61
N GLN A 280 -20.22 7.03 17.12
CA GLN A 280 -21.41 7.89 17.05
C GLN A 280 -21.25 9.15 17.92
N ALA A 281 -20.75 9.02 19.16
CA ALA A 281 -20.62 10.13 20.10
C ALA A 281 -19.55 11.14 19.67
N GLU A 282 -18.41 10.68 19.16
CA GLU A 282 -17.26 11.53 18.84
C GLU A 282 -17.30 12.12 17.42
N SER A 283 -17.86 11.39 16.48
CA SER A 283 -17.79 11.74 15.04
C SER A 283 -19.17 11.77 14.37
N GLY A 284 -20.25 11.43 15.07
CA GLY A 284 -21.59 11.31 14.49
C GLY A 284 -21.72 10.20 13.43
N ILE A 285 -20.76 9.25 13.40
CA ILE A 285 -20.72 8.20 12.38
C ILE A 285 -21.45 6.97 12.90
N SER A 286 -22.46 6.53 12.16
CA SER A 286 -23.16 5.26 12.45
C SER A 286 -22.48 4.10 11.77
N VAL A 287 -22.32 2.98 12.49
CA VAL A 287 -21.79 1.73 11.95
C VAL A 287 -22.88 0.66 11.91
N LYS A 288 -22.89 -0.11 10.82
CA LYS A 288 -23.83 -1.21 10.61
C LYS A 288 -23.06 -2.49 10.33
N ASP A 289 -23.37 -3.56 11.06
CA ASP A 289 -22.98 -4.94 10.71
C ASP A 289 -24.10 -5.59 9.90
N HIS A 290 -23.82 -5.91 8.65
CA HIS A 290 -24.78 -6.56 7.79
C HIS A 290 -24.10 -7.64 6.94
N ARG A 291 -24.58 -8.88 7.07
CA ARG A 291 -24.04 -10.06 6.35
C ARG A 291 -22.53 -10.23 6.54
N GLY A 292 -22.05 -10.03 7.77
CA GLY A 292 -20.64 -10.19 8.13
C GLY A 292 -19.73 -9.07 7.60
N ARG A 293 -20.28 -7.86 7.37
CA ARG A 293 -19.52 -6.70 6.86
C ARG A 293 -19.91 -5.43 7.57
N PHE A 294 -18.92 -4.64 7.91
CA PHE A 294 -19.15 -3.29 8.40
C PHE A 294 -19.39 -2.30 7.27
N SER A 295 -20.28 -1.36 7.53
CA SER A 295 -20.55 -0.21 6.67
C SER A 295 -20.79 1.00 7.55
N TYR A 296 -20.30 2.15 7.12
CA TYR A 296 -20.24 3.39 7.88
C TYR A 296 -21.08 4.47 7.22
N LEU A 297 -21.89 5.18 7.98
CA LEU A 297 -22.69 6.31 7.53
C LEU A 297 -22.18 7.59 8.21
N LEU A 298 -21.70 8.53 7.39
CA LEU A 298 -21.28 9.85 7.88
C LEU A 298 -22.51 10.75 8.09
N PRO A 299 -22.44 11.76 9.00
CA PRO A 299 -23.56 12.65 9.31
C PRO A 299 -24.16 13.35 8.08
N ASN A 300 -23.33 13.67 7.09
CA ASN A 300 -23.70 14.43 5.89
C ASN A 300 -23.96 13.54 4.67
N ARG A 301 -24.19 12.23 4.85
CA ARG A 301 -24.45 11.29 3.77
C ARG A 301 -25.70 10.46 4.00
N GLU A 302 -26.36 10.14 2.91
CA GLU A 302 -27.52 9.22 2.90
C GLU A 302 -27.11 7.75 2.65
N LYS A 303 -25.91 7.55 2.05
CA LYS A 303 -25.45 6.21 1.65
C LYS A 303 -24.27 5.74 2.49
N TYR A 304 -24.37 4.49 2.95
CA TYR A 304 -23.27 3.83 3.67
C TYR A 304 -22.03 3.64 2.81
N ILE A 305 -20.87 3.84 3.41
CA ILE A 305 -19.57 3.49 2.85
C ILE A 305 -19.19 2.10 3.35
N SER A 306 -18.98 1.16 2.44
CA SER A 306 -18.54 -0.20 2.82
C SER A 306 -17.09 -0.20 3.29
N ALA A 307 -16.78 -0.94 4.35
CA ALA A 307 -15.43 -1.15 4.87
C ALA A 307 -14.43 -1.58 3.78
N ARG A 308 -14.84 -2.42 2.83
CA ARG A 308 -14.03 -2.84 1.68
C ARG A 308 -13.46 -1.69 0.83
N THR A 309 -14.14 -0.54 0.82
CA THR A 309 -13.67 0.63 0.08
C THR A 309 -12.64 1.44 0.83
N LEU A 310 -12.48 1.18 2.13
CA LEU A 310 -11.53 1.84 3.02
C LEU A 310 -10.22 1.04 3.17
N GLY A 311 -10.30 -0.30 3.15
CA GLY A 311 -9.18 -1.22 3.32
C GLY A 311 -9.48 -2.34 4.33
N THR A 312 -8.62 -3.36 4.41
CA THR A 312 -8.83 -4.51 5.29
C THR A 312 -8.73 -4.17 6.78
N SER A 313 -7.98 -3.14 7.14
CA SER A 313 -7.92 -2.65 8.53
C SER A 313 -9.26 -2.16 9.08
N PHE A 314 -10.21 -1.86 8.20
CA PHE A 314 -11.54 -1.36 8.55
C PHE A 314 -12.63 -2.42 8.44
N ASP A 315 -12.25 -3.65 8.02
CA ASP A 315 -13.15 -4.77 7.87
C ASP A 315 -13.54 -5.36 9.23
N ARG A 316 -14.73 -5.99 9.27
CA ARG A 316 -15.31 -6.59 10.46
C ARG A 316 -14.34 -7.52 11.19
N ASN A 317 -13.72 -8.44 10.47
CA ASN A 317 -12.85 -9.45 11.09
C ASN A 317 -11.63 -8.82 11.76
N HIS A 318 -10.98 -7.87 11.10
CA HIS A 318 -9.82 -7.17 11.66
C HIS A 318 -10.20 -6.39 12.93
N LEU A 319 -11.31 -5.64 12.88
CA LEU A 319 -11.75 -4.85 14.02
C LEU A 319 -12.21 -5.70 15.20
N LEU A 320 -12.89 -6.83 14.96
CA LEU A 320 -13.27 -7.75 16.05
C LEU A 320 -12.03 -8.35 16.73
N MET A 321 -11.03 -8.78 15.98
CA MET A 321 -9.76 -9.25 16.54
C MET A 321 -9.08 -8.16 17.38
N LEU A 322 -9.11 -6.90 16.92
CA LEU A 322 -8.57 -5.78 17.65
C LEU A 322 -9.33 -5.54 18.96
N PHE A 323 -10.67 -5.61 18.95
CA PHE A 323 -11.50 -5.48 20.15
C PHE A 323 -11.22 -6.57 21.17
N GLU A 324 -11.09 -7.83 20.72
CA GLU A 324 -10.69 -8.95 21.59
C GLU A 324 -9.30 -8.71 22.20
N SER A 325 -8.34 -8.26 21.42
CA SER A 325 -7.02 -7.92 21.91
C SER A 325 -7.06 -6.80 22.96
N ASN A 326 -7.84 -5.75 22.72
CA ASN A 326 -8.04 -4.66 23.66
C ASN A 326 -8.70 -5.13 24.98
N ALA A 327 -9.70 -6.02 24.87
CA ALA A 327 -10.38 -6.60 26.03
C ALA A 327 -9.41 -7.42 26.88
N LEU A 328 -8.64 -8.33 26.24
CA LEU A 328 -7.63 -9.14 26.92
C LEU A 328 -6.54 -8.29 27.59
N THR A 329 -6.10 -7.21 26.92
CA THR A 329 -5.11 -6.29 27.49
C THR A 329 -5.68 -5.59 28.71
N ALA A 330 -6.93 -5.12 28.63
CA ALA A 330 -7.59 -4.46 29.76
C ALA A 330 -7.88 -5.42 30.94
N GLU A 331 -8.17 -6.71 30.66
CA GLU A 331 -8.30 -7.72 31.70
C GLU A 331 -6.97 -8.02 32.38
N ARG A 332 -5.89 -8.15 31.60
CA ARG A 332 -4.53 -8.29 32.16
C ARG A 332 -4.13 -7.09 33.01
N GLU A 333 -4.45 -5.89 32.55
CA GLU A 333 -4.22 -4.69 33.36
C GLU A 333 -5.06 -4.69 34.65
N LYS A 334 -6.35 -5.07 34.58
CA LYS A 334 -7.19 -5.21 35.77
C LYS A 334 -6.66 -6.27 36.72
N GLN A 335 -6.25 -7.43 36.26
CA GLN A 335 -5.64 -8.47 37.07
C GLN A 335 -4.34 -8.03 37.72
N GLN A 336 -3.52 -7.24 37.01
CA GLN A 336 -2.34 -6.61 37.61
C GLN A 336 -2.69 -5.57 38.68
N TRP A 337 -3.88 -4.95 38.63
CA TRP A 337 -4.31 -3.93 39.60
C TRP A 337 -5.23 -4.44 40.70
N SER A 338 -5.89 -5.63 40.52
CA SER A 338 -6.75 -6.23 41.52
C SER A 338 -5.99 -7.04 42.58
N VAL A 339 -4.72 -7.31 42.34
CA VAL A 339 -3.84 -7.84 43.38
C VAL A 339 -3.46 -6.69 44.29
N ALA A 340 -4.27 -6.52 45.34
CA ALA A 340 -4.03 -5.61 46.45
C ALA A 340 -2.82 -6.02 47.29
N ASP A 341 -2.07 -7.00 46.90
CA ASP A 341 -0.75 -7.32 47.44
C ASP A 341 0.33 -6.56 46.69
N PRO A 342 1.17 -5.84 47.40
CA PRO A 342 2.27 -5.13 46.81
C PRO A 342 3.17 -6.17 46.11
N ILE A 343 3.07 -6.25 44.78
CA ILE A 343 3.99 -6.96 43.93
C ILE A 343 4.28 -8.37 44.47
N ALA A 344 3.42 -9.35 44.15
CA ALA A 344 3.82 -10.74 44.16
C ALA A 344 4.97 -10.85 43.16
N VAL A 345 6.16 -10.66 43.61
CA VAL A 345 7.38 -11.09 42.92
C VAL A 345 7.12 -12.55 42.60
N LEU A 346 7.21 -12.92 41.33
CA LEU A 346 7.30 -14.31 40.94
C LEU A 346 8.52 -14.86 41.68
N TYR A 347 8.28 -15.42 42.86
CA TYR A 347 9.27 -16.16 43.62
C TYR A 347 9.51 -17.47 42.88
N ILE A 348 10.35 -17.40 41.87
CA ILE A 348 11.11 -18.57 41.51
C ILE A 348 12.02 -18.79 42.71
N LYS A 349 11.76 -19.80 43.51
CA LYS A 349 12.69 -20.30 44.51
C LYS A 349 13.95 -20.77 43.79
N SER A 350 14.74 -19.86 43.31
CA SER A 350 16.10 -20.10 42.84
C SER A 350 17.03 -19.30 43.73
N ASN A 351 18.12 -19.90 44.14
CA ASN A 351 19.19 -19.20 44.86
C ASN A 351 19.87 -18.10 44.03
N LEU A 352 19.42 -17.89 42.81
CA LEU A 352 19.78 -16.74 41.98
C LEU A 352 19.01 -15.51 42.47
N ARG A 353 19.69 -14.68 43.25
CA ARG A 353 19.21 -13.32 43.60
C ARG A 353 19.26 -12.40 42.36
N LEU A 354 18.58 -12.78 41.29
CA LEU A 354 18.49 -12.01 40.03
C LEU A 354 17.43 -10.92 40.10
N VAL A 355 16.59 -10.92 41.14
CA VAL A 355 15.57 -9.90 41.32
C VAL A 355 15.92 -9.07 42.55
N VAL A 356 16.37 -7.85 42.34
CA VAL A 356 16.41 -6.83 43.40
C VAL A 356 14.99 -6.64 43.87
N ASN A 357 14.75 -6.83 45.16
CA ASN A 357 13.43 -6.69 45.76
C ASN A 357 12.99 -5.23 45.56
N LEU A 358 12.09 -4.97 44.57
CA LEU A 358 11.61 -3.66 44.18
C LEU A 358 10.86 -2.98 45.32
N GLN A 359 10.37 -3.76 46.29
CA GLN A 359 9.67 -3.27 47.47
C GLN A 359 10.60 -2.51 48.42
N ASP A 360 11.89 -2.87 48.44
CA ASP A 360 12.88 -2.23 49.32
C ASP A 360 13.47 -0.94 48.68
N CYS A 361 13.09 -0.63 47.44
CA CYS A 361 13.55 0.55 46.75
C CYS A 361 12.57 1.72 47.00
N VAL A 362 12.91 2.61 47.92
CA VAL A 362 12.12 3.81 48.28
C VAL A 362 11.75 4.64 47.04
N LYS A 363 12.61 4.73 46.03
CA LYS A 363 12.35 5.44 44.78
C LYS A 363 11.25 4.77 43.92
N ALA A 364 11.15 3.43 43.95
CA ALA A 364 10.11 2.71 43.23
C ALA A 364 8.73 2.88 43.89
N GLN A 365 8.69 3.03 45.21
CA GLN A 365 7.45 3.34 45.95
C GLN A 365 6.97 4.76 45.70
N GLN A 366 7.88 5.69 45.44
CA GLN A 366 7.59 7.12 45.25
C GLN A 366 7.33 7.52 43.81
N SER A 367 7.75 6.74 42.82
CA SER A 367 7.65 7.07 41.39
C SER A 367 7.25 5.88 40.53
N ARG A 368 6.05 5.98 39.98
CA ARG A 368 5.48 4.98 39.02
C ARG A 368 6.33 4.80 37.76
N ALA A 369 6.92 5.88 37.23
CA ALA A 369 7.79 5.86 36.08
C ALA A 369 9.12 5.13 36.37
N TYR A 370 9.67 5.31 37.57
CA TYR A 370 10.88 4.61 38.00
C TYR A 370 10.61 3.10 38.16
N ALA A 371 9.50 2.72 38.76
CA ALA A 371 9.10 1.32 38.89
C ALA A 371 8.93 0.63 37.52
N GLN A 372 8.33 1.31 36.52
CA GLN A 372 8.27 0.79 35.14
C GLN A 372 9.65 0.65 34.51
N LYS A 373 10.53 1.61 34.67
CA LYS A 373 11.90 1.55 34.12
C LYS A 373 12.69 0.37 34.66
N VAL A 374 12.57 0.10 35.98
CA VAL A 374 13.21 -1.05 36.63
C VAL A 374 12.62 -2.36 36.14
N LYS A 375 11.30 -2.47 35.94
CA LYS A 375 10.67 -3.67 35.34
C LYS A 375 11.19 -3.96 33.95
N ILE A 376 11.30 -2.95 33.09
CA ILE A 376 11.83 -3.10 31.73
C ILE A 376 13.28 -3.53 31.76
N SER A 377 14.10 -2.93 32.64
CA SER A 377 15.51 -3.31 32.77
C SER A 377 15.67 -4.77 33.24
N ASN A 378 14.86 -5.22 34.20
CA ASN A 378 14.88 -6.59 34.67
C ASN A 378 14.43 -7.59 33.61
N LEU A 379 13.40 -7.26 32.81
CA LEU A 379 12.97 -8.08 31.68
C LEU A 379 14.07 -8.20 30.60
N GLN A 380 14.76 -7.12 30.31
CA GLN A 380 15.90 -7.14 29.41
C GLN A 380 17.06 -7.99 29.93
N GLN A 381 17.39 -7.89 31.20
CA GLN A 381 18.41 -8.75 31.83
C GLN A 381 18.02 -10.23 31.79
N MET A 382 16.74 -10.56 32.09
CA MET A 382 16.24 -11.93 31.97
C MET A 382 16.33 -12.44 30.54
N ALA A 383 15.92 -11.65 29.55
CA ALA A 383 16.02 -12.01 28.14
C ALA A 383 17.49 -12.25 27.72
N ASN A 384 18.39 -11.35 28.10
CA ASN A 384 19.81 -11.51 27.82
C ASN A 384 20.40 -12.77 28.47
N THR A 385 19.96 -13.11 29.70
CA THR A 385 20.36 -14.34 30.38
C THR A 385 19.88 -15.59 29.65
N ILE A 386 18.64 -15.60 29.19
CA ILE A 386 18.09 -16.73 28.41
C ILE A 386 18.85 -16.89 27.09
N VAL A 387 19.12 -15.79 26.38
CA VAL A 387 19.90 -15.82 25.13
C VAL A 387 21.31 -16.34 25.40
N TYR A 388 21.96 -15.93 26.49
CA TYR A 388 23.28 -16.41 26.88
C TYR A 388 23.28 -17.93 27.16
N ILE A 389 22.27 -18.41 27.91
CA ILE A 389 22.10 -19.85 28.21
C ILE A 389 21.94 -20.65 26.92
N GLN A 390 21.08 -20.16 25.99
CA GLN A 390 20.87 -20.82 24.69
C GLN A 390 22.13 -20.82 23.81
N GLN A 391 22.85 -19.69 23.77
CA GLN A 391 24.09 -19.59 22.97
C GLN A 391 25.22 -20.49 23.47
N HIS A 392 25.25 -20.81 24.76
CA HIS A 392 26.29 -21.61 25.35
C HIS A 392 25.84 -23.07 25.60
N GLY A 393 24.60 -23.43 25.21
CA GLY A 393 24.10 -24.80 25.25
C GLY A 393 23.97 -25.37 26.67
N TYR A 394 23.63 -24.53 27.67
CA TYR A 394 23.34 -24.99 29.01
C TYR A 394 21.91 -25.49 29.08
N ASP A 395 21.74 -26.81 29.30
CA ASP A 395 20.43 -27.45 29.38
C ASP A 395 19.88 -27.56 30.82
N SER A 396 20.72 -27.29 31.82
CA SER A 396 20.33 -27.35 33.23
C SER A 396 20.92 -26.24 34.08
N TYR A 397 20.27 -25.98 35.22
CA TYR A 397 20.77 -25.04 36.23
C TYR A 397 22.11 -25.47 36.84
N ASP A 398 22.33 -26.76 36.98
CA ASP A 398 23.56 -27.31 37.59
C ASP A 398 24.77 -27.10 36.68
N GLU A 399 24.60 -27.17 35.37
CA GLU A 399 25.65 -26.85 34.39
C GLU A 399 26.01 -25.36 34.44
N LEU A 400 25.01 -24.47 34.48
CA LEU A 400 25.23 -23.03 34.59
C LEU A 400 25.88 -22.65 35.91
N SER A 401 25.46 -23.27 37.02
CA SER A 401 26.02 -22.98 38.34
C SER A 401 27.43 -23.51 38.49
N GLY A 402 27.75 -24.67 37.91
CA GLY A 402 29.09 -25.24 37.85
C GLY A 402 30.06 -24.30 37.13
N PHE A 403 29.64 -23.71 36.00
CA PHE A 403 30.44 -22.74 35.25
C PHE A 403 30.69 -21.45 36.05
N LEU A 404 29.66 -20.92 36.72
CA LEU A 404 29.79 -19.74 37.56
C LEU A 404 30.72 -19.94 38.77
N ILE A 405 30.70 -21.11 39.37
CA ILE A 405 31.62 -21.48 40.43
C ILE A 405 33.06 -21.57 39.90
N PHE A 406 33.26 -22.16 38.71
CA PHE A 406 34.56 -22.27 38.05
C PHE A 406 35.12 -20.88 37.67
N CYS A 407 34.30 -19.97 37.15
CA CYS A 407 34.73 -18.61 36.86
C CYS A 407 35.10 -17.79 38.11
N ASN A 408 34.41 -17.98 39.23
CA ASN A 408 34.77 -17.37 40.51
C ASN A 408 36.06 -17.91 41.11
N PHE A 409 36.40 -19.15 40.80
CA PHE A 409 37.68 -19.75 41.25
C PHE A 409 38.89 -19.29 40.42
N LEU A 410 38.66 -18.86 39.17
CA LEU A 410 39.71 -18.31 38.30
C LEU A 410 39.96 -16.80 38.52
N LEU A 411 39.10 -16.12 39.27
CA LEU A 411 39.20 -14.68 39.60
C LEU A 411 39.72 -14.43 41.04
N MET A 412 40.00 -15.49 41.82
CA MET A 412 40.74 -15.46 43.07
C MET A 412 42.21 -15.89 42.83
#